data_4eafd6abb042fd775b7e806feeb5044c
#
_entry.id   4eafd6abb042fd775b7e806feeb5044c
#
_cell.length_a   1.000
_cell.length_b   1.000
_cell.length_c   1.000
_cell.angle_alpha   90.00
_cell.angle_beta   90.00
_cell.angle_gamma   90.00
#
_symmetry.space_group_name_H-M   'P 1'
#
loop_
_entity.id
_entity.type
_entity.pdbx_description
1 polymer ?
#
loop_
_entity_poly.entity_id
_entity_poly.type
_entity_poly.pdbx_seq_one_letter_code
_entity_poly.pdbx_strand_id
1 'polypeptide(L)'
;MSPRHAAALGILLFSAASAGAPGGAKPAGDPAKLVVTVNPPAAAPGQEVEVVIRVEPNPGIKVNRYPKMKLQVPAAEGLVGGAEAAVGASEMPPLEHAEQNYYKTVDPVAVKVSVDSRAPRGAHTVPARFTYYYCVAASGYCAPERVSLTIPLQVR
;
A
#
# COMPACT_ATOMS: atom_id res chain seq x y z
N MET A 1 14.25 76.82 28.58
CA MET A 1 13.65 76.41 27.30
C MET A 1 14.50 75.29 26.70
N SER A 2 14.08 74.03 26.83
CA SER A 2 14.82 72.89 26.29
C SER A 2 13.94 72.14 25.28
N PRO A 3 14.39 71.87 24.08
CA PRO A 3 13.65 70.97 23.18
C PRO A 3 14.05 69.53 23.44
N ARG A 4 13.06 68.69 23.62
CA ARG A 4 13.16 67.22 23.75
C ARG A 4 13.30 66.62 22.36
N HIS A 5 14.39 65.87 22.14
CA HIS A 5 14.57 65.05 20.93
C HIS A 5 13.93 63.71 21.17
N ALA A 6 12.89 63.36 20.39
CA ALA A 6 12.29 62.06 20.35
C ALA A 6 13.05 61.21 19.32
N ALA A 7 13.71 60.15 19.77
CA ALA A 7 14.34 59.15 18.90
C ALA A 7 13.28 58.08 18.56
N ALA A 8 12.95 57.96 17.28
CA ALA A 8 12.08 56.94 16.76
C ALA A 8 12.90 55.66 16.50
N LEU A 9 12.62 54.59 17.27
CA LEU A 9 13.24 53.30 17.11
C LEU A 9 12.47 52.50 16.05
N GLY A 10 13.05 52.39 14.85
CA GLY A 10 12.49 51.59 13.76
C GLY A 10 12.73 50.09 13.99
N ILE A 11 11.68 49.34 14.20
CA ILE A 11 11.74 47.87 14.28
C ILE A 11 11.69 47.30 12.85
N LEU A 12 12.83 46.77 12.40
CA LEU A 12 12.92 45.97 11.16
C LEU A 12 12.39 44.56 11.44
N LEU A 13 11.19 44.27 10.94
CA LEU A 13 10.64 42.93 10.91
C LEU A 13 11.32 42.13 9.80
N PHE A 14 12.24 41.25 10.17
CA PHE A 14 12.76 40.22 9.25
C PHE A 14 11.71 39.13 9.10
N SER A 15 11.00 39.10 7.95
CA SER A 15 10.17 37.98 7.53
C SER A 15 11.08 36.85 7.08
N ALA A 16 11.25 35.82 7.91
CA ALA A 16 11.88 34.57 7.53
C ALA A 16 10.97 33.82 6.55
N ALA A 17 11.29 33.84 5.27
CA ALA A 17 10.68 32.97 4.26
C ALA A 17 11.13 31.53 4.54
N SER A 18 10.25 30.72 5.13
CA SER A 18 10.46 29.29 5.24
C SER A 18 10.39 28.68 3.83
N ALA A 19 11.56 28.37 3.26
CA ALA A 19 11.64 27.55 2.05
C ALA A 19 11.20 26.14 2.42
N GLY A 20 9.92 25.83 2.23
CA GLY A 20 9.40 24.48 2.30
C GLY A 20 10.12 23.62 1.26
N ALA A 21 10.77 22.54 1.68
CA ALA A 21 11.32 21.56 0.75
C ALA A 21 10.20 21.06 -0.18
N PRO A 22 10.46 20.84 -1.49
CA PRO A 22 9.47 20.31 -2.40
C PRO A 22 9.22 18.83 -2.09
N GLY A 23 8.42 18.55 -1.08
CA GLY A 23 7.81 17.25 -0.90
C GLY A 23 6.81 17.04 -2.03
N GLY A 24 7.06 16.06 -2.91
CA GLY A 24 6.15 15.75 -4.00
C GLY A 24 4.73 15.54 -3.48
N ALA A 25 3.73 15.92 -4.27
CA ALA A 25 2.33 15.79 -3.88
C ALA A 25 1.84 14.35 -3.95
N LYS A 26 1.13 13.90 -2.91
CA LYS A 26 0.39 12.65 -2.94
C LYS A 26 -0.68 12.72 -4.06
N PRO A 27 -0.95 11.60 -4.80
CA PRO A 27 -2.00 11.59 -5.82
C PRO A 27 -3.38 11.81 -5.19
N ALA A 28 -4.28 12.43 -5.94
CA ALA A 28 -5.69 12.50 -5.58
C ALA A 28 -6.33 11.13 -5.88
N GLY A 29 -6.79 10.45 -4.84
CA GLY A 29 -7.39 9.11 -4.93
C GLY A 29 -6.39 7.97 -4.77
N ASP A 30 -6.89 6.73 -4.99
CA ASP A 30 -6.10 5.52 -4.85
C ASP A 30 -5.03 5.44 -5.95
N PRO A 31 -3.78 5.07 -5.62
CA PRO A 31 -2.71 4.99 -6.62
C PRO A 31 -2.89 3.83 -7.60
N ALA A 32 -3.62 2.78 -7.23
CA ALA A 32 -3.88 1.62 -8.08
C ALA A 32 -5.24 1.00 -7.77
N LYS A 33 -5.84 0.34 -8.77
CA LYS A 33 -6.99 -0.55 -8.58
C LYS A 33 -6.47 -1.91 -8.13
N LEU A 34 -7.14 -2.51 -7.15
CA LEU A 34 -6.86 -3.86 -6.67
C LEU A 34 -7.96 -4.82 -7.15
N VAL A 35 -7.55 -5.94 -7.74
CA VAL A 35 -8.46 -7.02 -8.16
C VAL A 35 -8.18 -8.25 -7.32
N VAL A 36 -9.19 -8.69 -6.56
CA VAL A 36 -9.13 -9.87 -5.70
C VAL A 36 -9.78 -11.04 -6.42
N THR A 37 -9.08 -12.17 -6.50
CA THR A 37 -9.61 -13.42 -7.07
C THR A 37 -9.40 -14.54 -6.06
N VAL A 38 -10.39 -15.44 -5.94
CA VAL A 38 -10.32 -16.64 -5.11
C VAL A 38 -10.49 -17.86 -6.00
N ASN A 39 -9.59 -18.83 -5.90
CA ASN A 39 -9.59 -20.03 -6.72
C ASN A 39 -9.33 -21.29 -5.85
N PRO A 40 -10.21 -22.31 -5.89
CA PRO A 40 -11.51 -22.30 -6.53
C PRO A 40 -12.47 -21.29 -5.87
N PRO A 41 -13.52 -20.81 -6.58
CA PRO A 41 -14.45 -19.80 -6.05
C PRO A 41 -15.32 -20.35 -4.89
N ALA A 42 -15.34 -21.66 -4.69
CA ALA A 42 -15.99 -22.33 -3.56
C ALA A 42 -15.17 -23.53 -3.11
N ALA A 43 -15.00 -23.69 -1.79
CA ALA A 43 -14.23 -24.76 -1.19
C ALA A 43 -15.09 -25.55 -0.18
N ALA A 44 -14.78 -26.84 0.00
CA ALA A 44 -15.33 -27.60 1.12
C ALA A 44 -14.51 -27.33 2.41
N PRO A 45 -15.10 -27.56 3.60
CA PRO A 45 -14.32 -27.58 4.85
C PRO A 45 -13.09 -28.48 4.75
N GLY A 46 -11.96 -28.00 5.26
CA GLY A 46 -10.67 -28.70 5.20
C GLY A 46 -9.91 -28.54 3.87
N GLN A 47 -10.46 -27.85 2.87
CA GLN A 47 -9.76 -27.57 1.62
C GLN A 47 -8.99 -26.24 1.67
N GLU A 48 -8.12 -26.02 0.70
CA GLU A 48 -7.43 -24.75 0.50
C GLU A 48 -8.06 -23.97 -0.66
N VAL A 49 -7.99 -22.64 -0.55
CA VAL A 49 -8.23 -21.71 -1.64
C VAL A 49 -6.98 -20.88 -1.88
N GLU A 50 -6.74 -20.50 -3.13
CA GLU A 50 -5.71 -19.53 -3.46
C GLU A 50 -6.34 -18.15 -3.61
N VAL A 51 -5.87 -17.19 -2.84
CA VAL A 51 -6.24 -15.79 -2.94
C VAL A 51 -5.18 -15.07 -3.75
N VAL A 52 -5.58 -14.41 -4.83
CA VAL A 52 -4.69 -13.68 -5.74
C VAL A 52 -5.09 -12.22 -5.76
N ILE A 53 -4.13 -11.33 -5.50
CA ILE A 53 -4.28 -9.89 -5.62
C ILE A 53 -3.49 -9.42 -6.85
N ARG A 54 -4.19 -8.76 -7.78
CA ARG A 54 -3.56 -8.02 -8.88
C ARG A 54 -3.62 -6.54 -8.60
N VAL A 55 -2.50 -5.87 -8.84
CA VAL A 55 -2.38 -4.42 -8.70
C VAL A 55 -2.34 -3.82 -10.10
N GLU A 56 -3.32 -2.99 -10.42
CA GLU A 56 -3.43 -2.26 -11.69
C GLU A 56 -3.12 -0.78 -11.41
N PRO A 57 -1.84 -0.33 -11.61
CA PRO A 57 -1.46 1.05 -11.33
C PRO A 57 -2.20 2.04 -12.21
N ASN A 58 -2.59 3.16 -11.64
CA ASN A 58 -3.11 4.28 -12.41
C ASN A 58 -2.01 4.95 -13.25
N PRO A 59 -2.34 5.67 -14.34
CA PRO A 59 -1.36 6.39 -15.15
C PRO A 59 -0.45 7.28 -14.30
N GLY A 60 0.86 7.22 -14.55
CA GLY A 60 1.87 7.97 -13.82
C GLY A 60 2.27 7.39 -12.45
N ILE A 61 1.71 6.25 -12.06
CA ILE A 61 2.10 5.52 -10.85
C ILE A 61 3.06 4.39 -11.21
N LYS A 62 4.18 4.32 -10.48
CA LYS A 62 5.15 3.24 -10.55
C LYS A 62 5.06 2.42 -9.27
N VAL A 63 4.86 1.12 -9.38
CA VAL A 63 4.86 0.20 -8.22
C VAL A 63 6.27 -0.31 -7.99
N ASN A 64 6.72 -0.25 -6.74
CA ASN A 64 8.07 -0.63 -6.35
C ASN A 64 8.17 -2.16 -6.17
N ARG A 65 9.35 -2.70 -6.51
CA ARG A 65 9.72 -4.10 -6.20
C ARG A 65 10.29 -4.23 -4.79
N TYR A 66 10.93 -3.16 -4.29
CA TYR A 66 11.43 -3.06 -2.93
C TYR A 66 10.90 -1.75 -2.28
N PRO A 67 10.39 -1.83 -1.07
CA PRO A 67 10.10 -3.05 -0.28
C PRO A 67 9.06 -3.95 -0.94
N LYS A 68 9.05 -5.24 -0.57
CA LYS A 68 8.11 -6.23 -1.12
C LYS A 68 6.65 -5.84 -0.88
N MET A 69 5.80 -6.11 -1.84
CA MET A 69 4.35 -6.16 -1.61
C MET A 69 4.04 -7.31 -0.65
N LYS A 70 3.06 -7.11 0.23
CA LYS A 70 2.70 -8.08 1.26
C LYS A 70 1.19 -8.24 1.34
N LEU A 71 0.72 -9.48 1.27
CA LEU A 71 -0.65 -9.88 1.56
C LEU A 71 -0.68 -10.65 2.87
N GLN A 72 -1.51 -10.20 3.80
CA GLN A 72 -1.72 -10.84 5.10
C GLN A 72 -3.21 -11.17 5.25
N VAL A 73 -3.49 -12.43 5.48
CA VAL A 73 -4.83 -12.95 5.82
C VAL A 73 -4.76 -13.43 7.26
N PRO A 74 -5.31 -12.68 8.22
CA PRO A 74 -5.37 -13.13 9.60
C PRO A 74 -6.19 -14.41 9.75
N ALA A 75 -5.84 -15.26 10.69
CA ALA A 75 -6.69 -16.39 11.05
C ALA A 75 -8.05 -15.89 11.54
N ALA A 76 -9.11 -16.53 11.08
CA ALA A 76 -10.47 -16.37 11.58
C ALA A 76 -10.91 -17.72 12.16
N GLU A 77 -11.05 -17.78 13.49
CA GLU A 77 -11.35 -19.02 14.22
C GLU A 77 -12.61 -19.71 13.67
N GLY A 78 -12.49 -21.00 13.41
CA GLY A 78 -13.55 -21.83 12.84
C GLY A 78 -13.91 -21.50 11.38
N LEU A 79 -13.14 -20.67 10.69
CA LEU A 79 -13.38 -20.32 9.29
C LEU A 79 -12.13 -20.51 8.41
N VAL A 80 -11.02 -19.83 8.72
CA VAL A 80 -9.77 -19.94 7.93
C VAL A 80 -8.53 -19.87 8.81
N GLY A 81 -7.49 -20.55 8.39
CA GLY A 81 -6.13 -20.38 8.92
C GLY A 81 -5.49 -19.07 8.46
N GLY A 82 -4.53 -18.56 9.26
CA GLY A 82 -3.74 -17.39 8.87
C GLY A 82 -2.78 -17.71 7.72
N ALA A 83 -2.57 -16.76 6.82
CA ALA A 83 -1.66 -16.89 5.70
C ALA A 83 -0.99 -15.54 5.35
N GLU A 84 0.23 -15.61 4.83
CA GLU A 84 0.97 -14.42 4.39
C GLU A 84 1.77 -14.75 3.13
N ALA A 85 1.82 -13.81 2.20
CA ALA A 85 2.71 -13.85 1.05
C ALA A 85 3.37 -12.50 0.82
N ALA A 86 4.59 -12.53 0.29
CA ALA A 86 5.33 -11.34 -0.08
C ALA A 86 6.00 -11.52 -1.44
N VAL A 87 5.86 -10.53 -2.33
CA VAL A 87 6.40 -10.54 -3.70
C VAL A 87 7.19 -9.26 -3.94
N GLY A 88 8.35 -9.39 -4.56
CA GLY A 88 9.23 -8.28 -4.90
C GLY A 88 10.71 -8.59 -4.68
N ALA A 89 11.54 -7.56 -4.73
CA ALA A 89 12.98 -7.67 -4.50
C ALA A 89 13.28 -7.81 -2.99
N SER A 90 14.37 -8.50 -2.67
CA SER A 90 14.81 -8.66 -1.28
C SER A 90 15.62 -7.46 -0.78
N GLU A 91 16.16 -6.67 -1.71
CA GLU A 91 16.97 -5.49 -1.41
C GLU A 91 16.73 -4.38 -2.44
N MET A 92 17.08 -3.15 -2.06
CA MET A 92 17.05 -2.00 -2.96
C MET A 92 18.13 -2.16 -4.02
N PRO A 93 17.83 -1.91 -5.30
CA PRO A 93 18.87 -1.85 -6.31
C PRO A 93 19.84 -0.67 -6.05
N PRO A 94 21.09 -0.75 -6.54
CA PRO A 94 22.03 0.37 -6.49
C PRO A 94 21.44 1.64 -7.13
N LEU A 95 21.91 2.81 -6.68
CA LEU A 95 21.37 4.10 -7.14
C LEU A 95 21.50 4.29 -8.66
N GLU A 96 22.59 3.78 -9.26
CA GLU A 96 22.82 3.80 -10.70
C GLU A 96 21.82 2.95 -11.50
N HIS A 97 21.06 2.10 -10.80
CA HIS A 97 20.03 1.23 -11.36
C HIS A 97 18.67 1.40 -10.67
N ALA A 98 18.41 2.60 -10.15
CA ALA A 98 17.19 2.88 -9.37
C ALA A 98 15.90 2.57 -10.13
N GLU A 99 15.90 2.63 -11.47
CA GLU A 99 14.77 2.26 -12.33
C GLU A 99 14.40 0.78 -12.23
N GLN A 100 15.34 -0.10 -11.83
CA GLN A 100 15.09 -1.54 -11.62
C GLN A 100 14.23 -1.82 -10.39
N ASN A 101 14.05 -0.82 -9.51
CA ASN A 101 13.13 -0.92 -8.39
C ASN A 101 11.65 -0.88 -8.79
N TYR A 102 11.34 -0.60 -10.04
CA TYR A 102 9.96 -0.51 -10.48
C TYR A 102 9.57 -1.74 -11.30
N TYR A 103 8.35 -2.21 -11.08
CA TYR A 103 7.75 -3.22 -11.96
C TYR A 103 7.47 -2.62 -13.33
N LYS A 104 7.84 -3.32 -14.40
CA LYS A 104 7.34 -3.07 -15.76
C LYS A 104 5.91 -3.59 -15.92
N THR A 105 5.67 -4.77 -15.36
CA THR A 105 4.36 -5.39 -15.19
C THR A 105 4.31 -5.88 -13.75
N VAL A 106 3.29 -5.50 -12.99
CA VAL A 106 3.21 -5.88 -11.58
C VAL A 106 2.82 -7.34 -11.46
N ASP A 107 3.70 -8.13 -10.82
CA ASP A 107 3.43 -9.53 -10.54
C ASP A 107 2.25 -9.66 -9.56
N PRO A 108 1.34 -10.63 -9.75
CA PRO A 108 0.28 -10.88 -8.79
C PRO A 108 0.85 -11.43 -7.47
N VAL A 109 0.21 -11.10 -6.37
CA VAL A 109 0.51 -11.67 -5.06
C VAL A 109 -0.50 -12.76 -4.76
N ALA A 110 -0.06 -14.01 -4.63
CA ALA A 110 -0.90 -15.16 -4.37
C ALA A 110 -0.57 -15.78 -3.02
N VAL A 111 -1.58 -16.22 -2.29
CA VAL A 111 -1.44 -16.94 -1.03
C VAL A 111 -2.48 -18.06 -0.92
N LYS A 112 -2.05 -19.22 -0.40
CA LYS A 112 -2.96 -20.32 -0.06
C LYS A 112 -3.52 -20.12 1.33
N VAL A 113 -4.84 -20.21 1.46
CA VAL A 113 -5.58 -20.07 2.70
C VAL A 113 -6.34 -21.36 2.97
N SER A 114 -6.08 -21.98 4.11
CA SER A 114 -6.76 -23.20 4.52
C SER A 114 -8.13 -22.87 5.10
N VAL A 115 -9.16 -23.51 4.60
CA VAL A 115 -10.53 -23.44 5.17
C VAL A 115 -10.61 -24.43 6.34
N ASP A 116 -11.07 -23.97 7.50
CA ASP A 116 -11.21 -24.82 8.67
C ASP A 116 -12.10 -26.04 8.37
N SER A 117 -11.75 -27.21 8.90
CA SER A 117 -12.54 -28.44 8.70
C SER A 117 -13.94 -28.38 9.32
N ARG A 118 -14.17 -27.43 10.21
CA ARG A 118 -15.46 -27.16 10.86
C ARG A 118 -16.11 -25.88 10.31
N ALA A 119 -15.56 -25.29 9.25
CA ALA A 119 -16.09 -24.06 8.69
C ALA A 119 -17.57 -24.25 8.29
N PRO A 120 -18.46 -23.35 8.74
CA PRO A 120 -19.87 -23.45 8.40
C PRO A 120 -20.07 -23.22 6.91
N ARG A 121 -21.05 -23.94 6.33
CA ARG A 121 -21.42 -23.78 4.92
C ARG A 121 -22.05 -22.41 4.69
N GLY A 122 -21.85 -21.83 3.51
CA GLY A 122 -22.43 -20.55 3.13
C GLY A 122 -21.41 -19.54 2.61
N ALA A 123 -21.88 -18.33 2.43
CA ALA A 123 -21.07 -17.21 2.01
C ALA A 123 -20.48 -16.52 3.24
N HIS A 124 -19.18 -16.32 3.22
CA HIS A 124 -18.41 -15.65 4.26
C HIS A 124 -17.55 -14.54 3.70
N THR A 125 -17.06 -13.68 4.56
CA THR A 125 -16.06 -12.67 4.23
C THR A 125 -14.88 -12.79 5.17
N VAL A 126 -13.67 -12.82 4.60
CA VAL A 126 -12.43 -12.90 5.36
C VAL A 126 -11.69 -11.56 5.22
N PRO A 127 -11.38 -10.87 6.32
CA PRO A 127 -10.59 -9.65 6.26
C PRO A 127 -9.15 -9.96 5.88
N ALA A 128 -8.54 -9.08 5.08
CA ALA A 128 -7.13 -9.15 4.74
C ALA A 128 -6.51 -7.75 4.70
N ARG A 129 -5.19 -7.70 4.75
CA ARG A 129 -4.41 -6.48 4.56
C ARG A 129 -3.45 -6.66 3.41
N PHE A 130 -3.44 -5.68 2.52
CA PHE A 130 -2.49 -5.64 1.44
C PHE A 130 -1.67 -4.36 1.52
N THR A 131 -0.35 -4.50 1.45
CA THR A 131 0.57 -3.37 1.46
C THR A 131 1.42 -3.42 0.21
N TYR A 132 1.52 -2.30 -0.49
CA TYR A 132 2.43 -2.11 -1.61
C TYR A 132 3.06 -0.72 -1.54
N TYR A 133 4.12 -0.52 -2.30
CA TYR A 133 4.86 0.73 -2.31
C TYR A 133 4.81 1.30 -3.72
N TYR A 134 4.61 2.61 -3.82
CA TYR A 134 4.48 3.28 -5.11
C TYR A 134 5.20 4.61 -5.12
N CYS A 135 5.51 5.10 -6.33
CA CYS A 135 5.99 6.44 -6.59
C CYS A 135 5.14 7.11 -7.67
N VAL A 136 4.90 8.41 -7.51
CA VAL A 136 4.26 9.25 -8.52
C VAL A 136 5.34 9.78 -9.45
N ALA A 137 5.31 9.41 -10.72
CA ALA A 137 6.38 9.75 -11.67
C ALA A 137 6.57 11.27 -11.85
N ALA A 138 5.46 12.03 -11.85
CA ALA A 138 5.50 13.48 -12.08
C ALA A 138 6.07 14.28 -10.91
N SER A 139 5.83 13.84 -9.66
CA SER A 139 6.23 14.59 -8.45
C SER A 139 7.40 13.97 -7.70
N GLY A 140 7.78 12.71 -8.01
CA GLY A 140 8.76 11.96 -7.24
C GLY A 140 8.28 11.55 -5.84
N TYR A 141 6.99 11.78 -5.50
CA TYR A 141 6.43 11.34 -4.22
C TYR A 141 6.38 9.82 -4.17
N CYS A 142 6.91 9.23 -3.10
CA CYS A 142 6.87 7.79 -2.87
C CYS A 142 6.30 7.50 -1.48
N ALA A 143 5.44 6.47 -1.38
CA ALA A 143 4.81 6.09 -0.13
C ALA A 143 4.40 4.60 -0.11
N PRO A 144 4.22 4.02 1.08
CA PRO A 144 3.44 2.80 1.23
C PRO A 144 1.95 3.09 1.06
N GLU A 145 1.24 2.17 0.39
CA GLU A 145 -0.21 2.11 0.42
C GLU A 145 -0.65 0.86 1.18
N ARG A 146 -1.55 1.04 2.16
CA ARG A 146 -2.08 -0.02 3.01
C ARG A 146 -3.58 -0.10 2.82
N VAL A 147 -4.03 -1.21 2.24
CA VAL A 147 -5.43 -1.41 1.89
C VAL A 147 -6.02 -2.53 2.74
N SER A 148 -7.15 -2.25 3.39
CA SER A 148 -7.97 -3.28 4.01
C SER A 148 -8.85 -3.90 2.92
N LEU A 149 -8.75 -5.22 2.76
CA LEU A 149 -9.48 -5.99 1.77
C LEU A 149 -10.51 -6.89 2.44
N THR A 150 -11.55 -7.20 1.70
CA THR A 150 -12.53 -8.23 2.06
C THR A 150 -12.48 -9.32 1.00
N ILE A 151 -12.11 -10.53 1.41
CA ILE A 151 -12.02 -11.71 0.55
C ILE A 151 -13.34 -12.46 0.63
N PRO A 152 -14.09 -12.60 -0.49
CA PRO A 152 -15.29 -13.43 -0.50
C PRO A 152 -14.89 -14.90 -0.44
N LEU A 153 -15.48 -15.67 0.47
CA LEU A 153 -15.26 -17.10 0.62
C LEU A 153 -16.59 -17.83 0.62
N GLN A 154 -16.77 -18.75 -0.34
CA GLN A 154 -17.93 -19.64 -0.37
C GLN A 154 -17.54 -21.01 0.15
N VAL A 155 -18.15 -21.44 1.27
CA VAL A 155 -17.99 -22.80 1.83
C VAL A 155 -19.20 -23.66 1.42
N ARG A 156 -18.95 -24.83 0.82
CA ARG A 156 -19.99 -25.73 0.27
C ARG A 156 -20.06 -27.09 0.96
#